data_eca5f1a1516c467b220b8d2b16c61c74
#
_entry.id   eca5f1a1516c467b220b8d2b16c61c74
#
_cell.length_a   1.000
_cell.length_b   1.000
_cell.length_c   1.000
_cell.angle_alpha   90.00
_cell.angle_beta   90.00
_cell.angle_gamma   90.00
#
_symmetry.space_group_name_H-M   'P 1'
#
loop_
_entity.id
_entity.type
_entity.pdbx_description
1 polymer ?
#
loop_
_entity_poly.entity_id
_entity_poly.type
_entity_poly.pdbx_seq_one_letter_code
_entity_poly.pdbx_strand_id
1 'polypeptide(L)'
;MRDNIYAPTLSFYLKNKVLGFGITLALLVLTLGSMGGGIIKFSFFPQIASDRIQISLKMPQGTNESVADSIIAHIENQAWIINDSLSKIQTGNLSVVQNIIRRVGPGTSVASLTINLLSGEARDAPAYLVSAAISKKVGSVDGAETLIYGSGNYFGGRPISVSLLSNNTQELKQAKLLVKAYLKENNLLKDVEDNDPAGIKEIKLELKENGYAMGFRLNTLISQVRSGFFGYQAQRFQRRRDEIK
;
A
#
# COMPACT_ATOMS: atom_id res chain seq x y z
N MET A 1 -18.41 34.53 -34.04
CA MET A 1 -18.09 33.14 -34.25
C MET A 1 -19.06 32.45 -35.22
N ARG A 2 -20.39 32.60 -35.02
CA ARG A 2 -21.41 31.96 -35.87
C ARG A 2 -21.27 32.32 -37.34
N ASP A 3 -21.19 33.58 -37.71
CA ASP A 3 -21.25 34.07 -39.08
C ASP A 3 -19.89 34.03 -39.80
N ASN A 4 -18.78 34.09 -39.06
CA ASN A 4 -17.43 34.14 -39.65
C ASN A 4 -16.74 32.80 -39.78
N ILE A 5 -17.13 31.78 -38.97
CA ILE A 5 -16.48 30.45 -38.97
C ILE A 5 -17.51 29.37 -39.26
N TYR A 6 -18.58 29.30 -38.46
CA TYR A 6 -19.53 28.19 -38.51
C TYR A 6 -20.33 28.17 -39.83
N ALA A 7 -20.96 29.31 -40.22
CA ALA A 7 -21.78 29.38 -41.40
C ALA A 7 -21.01 29.10 -42.72
N PRO A 8 -19.82 29.68 -42.97
CA PRO A 8 -19.04 29.36 -44.16
C PRO A 8 -18.53 27.90 -44.17
N THR A 9 -18.12 27.34 -43.02
CA THR A 9 -17.71 25.94 -42.93
C THR A 9 -18.85 25.00 -43.26
N LEU A 10 -20.05 25.26 -42.67
CA LEU A 10 -21.23 24.45 -42.92
C LEU A 10 -21.64 24.52 -44.41
N SER A 11 -21.61 25.71 -45.02
CA SER A 11 -21.94 25.90 -46.44
C SER A 11 -20.96 25.18 -47.35
N PHE A 12 -19.68 25.16 -47.00
CA PHE A 12 -18.64 24.39 -47.73
C PHE A 12 -18.92 22.88 -47.69
N TYR A 13 -19.23 22.32 -46.49
CA TYR A 13 -19.56 20.90 -46.32
C TYR A 13 -20.85 20.53 -47.10
N LEU A 14 -21.85 21.38 -47.09
CA LEU A 14 -23.11 21.13 -47.79
C LEU A 14 -22.93 21.18 -49.35
N LYS A 15 -22.07 22.05 -49.82
CA LYS A 15 -21.75 22.15 -51.28
C LYS A 15 -20.88 20.98 -51.75
N ASN A 16 -19.91 20.55 -50.92
CA ASN A 16 -18.94 19.51 -51.28
C ASN A 16 -19.13 18.26 -50.39
N LYS A 17 -20.27 17.60 -50.50
CA LYS A 17 -20.66 16.48 -49.63
C LYS A 17 -19.62 15.34 -49.58
N VAL A 18 -19.06 14.95 -50.72
CA VAL A 18 -18.05 13.88 -50.85
C VAL A 18 -16.75 14.27 -50.13
N LEU A 19 -16.32 15.53 -50.33
CA LEU A 19 -15.08 16.03 -49.74
C LEU A 19 -15.25 16.21 -48.22
N GLY A 20 -16.43 16.69 -47.77
CA GLY A 20 -16.77 16.78 -46.35
C GLY A 20 -16.73 15.41 -45.65
N PHE A 21 -17.36 14.40 -46.27
CA PHE A 21 -17.32 13.03 -45.76
C PHE A 21 -15.89 12.47 -45.76
N GLY A 22 -15.11 12.73 -46.83
CA GLY A 22 -13.71 12.29 -46.91
C GLY A 22 -12.83 12.89 -45.80
N ILE A 23 -12.97 14.18 -45.51
CA ILE A 23 -12.22 14.84 -44.41
C ILE A 23 -12.60 14.23 -43.05
N THR A 24 -13.88 14.01 -42.78
CA THR A 24 -14.33 13.42 -41.56
C THR A 24 -13.79 11.99 -41.38
N LEU A 25 -13.84 11.19 -42.43
CA LEU A 25 -13.29 9.83 -42.43
C LEU A 25 -11.77 9.83 -42.25
N ALA A 26 -11.06 10.72 -42.92
CA ALA A 26 -9.61 10.86 -42.76
C ALA A 26 -9.21 11.23 -41.33
N LEU A 27 -9.94 12.16 -40.67
CA LEU A 27 -9.72 12.51 -39.28
C LEU A 27 -10.00 11.34 -38.34
N LEU A 28 -11.03 10.56 -38.60
CA LEU A 28 -11.34 9.35 -37.82
C LEU A 28 -10.22 8.30 -37.93
N VAL A 29 -9.74 8.04 -39.18
CA VAL A 29 -8.63 7.10 -39.40
C VAL A 29 -7.34 7.59 -38.77
N LEU A 30 -7.03 8.88 -38.86
CA LEU A 30 -5.87 9.49 -38.18
C LEU A 30 -5.96 9.36 -36.65
N THR A 31 -7.14 9.60 -36.09
CA THR A 31 -7.34 9.46 -34.64
C THR A 31 -7.14 8.02 -34.20
N LEU A 32 -7.78 7.05 -34.84
CA LEU A 32 -7.62 5.63 -34.55
C LEU A 32 -6.17 5.15 -34.79
N GLY A 33 -5.55 5.61 -35.86
CA GLY A 33 -4.14 5.32 -36.12
C GLY A 33 -3.19 5.90 -35.11
N SER A 34 -3.46 7.09 -34.58
CA SER A 34 -2.69 7.75 -33.52
C SER A 34 -2.85 7.01 -32.19
N MET A 35 -4.05 6.47 -31.88
CA MET A 35 -4.26 5.61 -30.74
C MET A 35 -3.53 4.27 -30.88
N GLY A 36 -3.66 3.61 -32.03
CA GLY A 36 -2.97 2.34 -32.31
C GLY A 36 -1.44 2.48 -32.38
N GLY A 37 -0.95 3.61 -32.87
CA GLY A 37 0.48 3.95 -32.93
C GLY A 37 1.07 4.43 -31.57
N GLY A 38 0.27 4.52 -30.51
CA GLY A 38 0.73 4.93 -29.18
C GLY A 38 1.05 6.43 -29.02
N ILE A 39 0.74 7.26 -30.05
CA ILE A 39 0.90 8.72 -29.98
C ILE A 39 -0.10 9.29 -28.98
N ILE A 40 -1.36 8.81 -29.03
CA ILE A 40 -2.40 9.13 -28.05
C ILE A 40 -2.42 8.00 -27.04
N LYS A 41 -1.88 8.26 -25.84
CA LYS A 41 -1.93 7.30 -24.74
C LYS A 41 -3.33 7.25 -24.15
N PHE A 42 -3.92 6.07 -24.13
CA PHE A 42 -5.20 5.84 -23.50
C PHE A 42 -4.99 5.36 -22.06
N SER A 43 -5.57 6.05 -21.11
CA SER A 43 -5.61 5.61 -19.71
C SER A 43 -7.07 5.46 -19.30
N PHE A 44 -7.50 4.25 -19.04
CA PHE A 44 -8.87 3.96 -18.63
C PHE A 44 -9.17 4.50 -17.24
N PHE A 45 -8.18 4.42 -16.34
CA PHE A 45 -8.22 5.04 -15.02
C PHE A 45 -7.01 5.96 -14.88
N PRO A 46 -7.18 7.27 -15.08
CA PRO A 46 -6.10 8.20 -14.79
C PRO A 46 -5.77 8.11 -13.29
N GLN A 47 -4.50 8.07 -12.97
CA GLN A 47 -4.08 8.16 -11.57
C GLN A 47 -4.47 9.54 -11.04
N ILE A 48 -5.48 9.56 -10.18
CA ILE A 48 -5.87 10.79 -9.50
C ILE A 48 -4.73 11.14 -8.54
N ALA A 49 -4.25 12.38 -8.62
CA ALA A 49 -3.24 12.87 -7.70
C ALA A 49 -3.76 12.69 -6.26
N SER A 50 -3.11 11.84 -5.50
CA SER A 50 -3.42 11.63 -4.10
C SER A 50 -2.63 12.62 -3.26
N ASP A 51 -3.30 13.31 -2.34
CA ASP A 51 -2.64 14.15 -1.34
C ASP A 51 -2.29 13.35 -0.08
N ARG A 52 -2.35 12.03 -0.18
CA ARG A 52 -2.07 11.13 0.92
C ARG A 52 -1.23 9.93 0.45
N ILE A 53 -0.21 9.61 1.26
CA ILE A 53 0.56 8.38 1.15
C ILE A 53 0.23 7.52 2.37
N GLN A 54 -0.13 6.27 2.14
CA GLN A 54 -0.40 5.29 3.17
C GLN A 54 0.71 4.24 3.17
N ILE A 55 1.53 4.21 4.23
CA ILE A 55 2.54 3.18 4.43
C ILE A 55 1.97 2.17 5.44
N SER A 56 2.03 0.90 5.08
CA SER A 56 1.53 -0.19 5.92
C SER A 56 2.66 -1.17 6.20
N LEU A 57 2.97 -1.36 7.46
CA LEU A 57 3.96 -2.31 7.96
C LEU A 57 3.24 -3.46 8.63
N LYS A 58 3.60 -4.69 8.27
CA LYS A 58 3.17 -5.90 8.93
C LYS A 58 4.39 -6.71 9.32
N MET A 59 4.53 -6.96 10.60
CA MET A 59 5.55 -7.82 11.20
C MET A 59 4.98 -9.22 11.43
N PRO A 60 5.82 -10.24 11.59
CA PRO A 60 5.37 -11.57 11.99
C PRO A 60 4.54 -11.52 13.28
N GLN A 61 3.52 -12.36 13.34
CA GLN A 61 2.66 -12.44 14.52
C GLN A 61 3.49 -12.79 15.76
N GLY A 62 3.20 -12.12 16.87
CA GLY A 62 3.97 -12.25 18.11
C GLY A 62 5.13 -11.27 18.24
N THR A 63 5.37 -10.42 17.23
CA THR A 63 6.32 -9.31 17.35
C THR A 63 5.83 -8.32 18.41
N ASN A 64 6.75 -7.84 19.24
CA ASN A 64 6.42 -6.83 20.26
C ASN A 64 6.03 -5.52 19.58
N GLU A 65 5.03 -4.85 20.14
CA GLU A 65 4.55 -3.54 19.67
C GLU A 65 5.66 -2.50 19.60
N SER A 66 6.59 -2.48 20.56
CA SER A 66 7.73 -1.56 20.56
C SER A 66 8.65 -1.72 19.35
N VAL A 67 8.77 -2.93 18.79
CA VAL A 67 9.56 -3.19 17.58
C VAL A 67 8.84 -2.62 16.36
N ALA A 68 7.55 -2.87 16.22
CA ALA A 68 6.75 -2.32 15.13
C ALA A 68 6.72 -0.78 15.20
N ASP A 69 6.59 -0.22 16.40
CA ASP A 69 6.61 1.23 16.63
C ASP A 69 7.98 1.84 16.28
N SER A 70 9.08 1.21 16.67
CA SER A 70 10.43 1.72 16.36
C SER A 70 10.71 1.74 14.85
N ILE A 71 10.26 0.72 14.13
CA ILE A 71 10.42 0.64 12.67
C ILE A 71 9.58 1.72 12.00
N ILE A 72 8.31 1.88 12.38
CA ILE A 72 7.45 2.89 11.76
C ILE A 72 7.90 4.30 12.11
N ALA A 73 8.48 4.53 13.32
CA ALA A 73 9.10 5.78 13.70
C ALA A 73 10.35 6.09 12.86
N HIS A 74 11.17 5.07 12.54
CA HIS A 74 12.27 5.24 11.61
C HIS A 74 11.80 5.68 10.23
N ILE A 75 10.75 5.06 9.70
CA ILE A 75 10.14 5.43 8.41
C ILE A 75 9.62 6.87 8.45
N GLU A 76 8.99 7.29 9.53
CA GLU A 76 8.53 8.66 9.76
C GLU A 76 9.70 9.67 9.68
N ASN A 77 10.80 9.38 10.36
CA ASN A 77 11.99 10.22 10.32
C ASN A 77 12.57 10.33 8.90
N GLN A 78 12.61 9.23 8.14
CA GLN A 78 13.06 9.29 6.75
C GLN A 78 12.09 10.10 5.87
N ALA A 79 10.79 10.05 6.14
CA ALA A 79 9.80 10.86 5.42
C ALA A 79 10.04 12.38 5.66
N TRP A 80 10.37 12.79 6.88
CA TRP A 80 10.73 14.18 7.18
C TRP A 80 12.02 14.62 6.50
N ILE A 81 13.04 13.77 6.44
CA ILE A 81 14.30 14.06 5.71
C ILE A 81 14.03 14.26 4.21
N ILE A 82 13.16 13.44 3.62
CA ILE A 82 12.75 13.60 2.22
C ILE A 82 11.94 14.88 2.04
N ASN A 83 11.05 15.21 2.99
CA ASN A 83 10.34 16.48 2.97
C ASN A 83 11.28 17.67 2.89
N ASP A 84 12.30 17.72 3.75
CA ASP A 84 13.27 18.82 3.79
C ASP A 84 14.05 18.96 2.47
N SER A 85 14.32 17.83 1.82
CA SER A 85 14.98 17.82 0.52
C SER A 85 14.07 18.32 -0.60
N LEU A 86 12.81 17.90 -0.60
CA LEU A 86 11.83 18.28 -1.62
C LEU A 86 11.34 19.72 -1.43
N SER A 87 11.18 20.18 -0.20
CA SER A 87 10.70 21.53 0.08
C SER A 87 11.67 22.61 -0.41
N LYS A 88 12.97 22.30 -0.51
CA LYS A 88 13.98 23.24 -1.06
C LYS A 88 13.83 23.47 -2.56
N ILE A 89 13.29 22.51 -3.28
CA ILE A 89 13.09 22.58 -4.74
C ILE A 89 11.62 22.86 -5.12
N GLN A 90 10.73 22.82 -4.13
CA GLN A 90 9.30 23.11 -4.27
C GLN A 90 9.07 24.60 -4.56
N THR A 91 8.20 24.91 -5.50
CA THR A 91 7.78 26.30 -5.79
C THR A 91 7.25 26.96 -4.51
N GLY A 92 7.79 28.14 -4.21
CA GLY A 92 7.46 28.89 -2.98
C GLY A 92 8.07 28.33 -1.70
N ASN A 93 8.97 27.38 -1.75
CA ASN A 93 9.61 26.74 -0.58
C ASN A 93 8.59 26.18 0.44
N LEU A 94 7.41 25.76 -0.06
CA LEU A 94 6.36 25.20 0.78
C LEU A 94 6.73 23.77 1.22
N SER A 95 6.32 23.41 2.43
CA SER A 95 6.48 22.03 2.91
C SER A 95 5.63 21.07 2.08
N VAL A 96 6.27 20.03 1.51
CA VAL A 96 5.60 19.01 0.73
C VAL A 96 4.77 18.08 1.62
N VAL A 97 5.26 17.77 2.83
CA VAL A 97 4.54 17.01 3.86
C VAL A 97 3.91 18.00 4.84
N GLN A 98 2.61 17.93 5.01
CA GLN A 98 1.87 18.77 5.96
C GLN A 98 1.85 18.17 7.35
N ASN A 99 1.49 16.91 7.46
CA ASN A 99 1.51 16.17 8.72
C ASN A 99 1.66 14.67 8.47
N ILE A 100 2.06 13.97 9.52
CA ILE A 100 2.23 12.52 9.53
C ILE A 100 1.44 11.98 10.73
N ILE A 101 0.63 10.96 10.48
CA ILE A 101 -0.13 10.25 11.49
C ILE A 101 0.43 8.84 11.60
N ARG A 102 1.06 8.54 12.72
CA ARG A 102 1.55 7.21 13.06
C ARG A 102 0.49 6.46 13.88
N ARG A 103 0.26 5.21 13.53
CA ARG A 103 -0.68 4.34 14.23
C ARG A 103 -0.07 2.95 14.35
N VAL A 104 -0.09 2.39 15.55
CA VAL A 104 0.22 0.99 15.83
C VAL A 104 -1.09 0.27 16.12
N GLY A 105 -1.28 -0.91 15.56
CA GLY A 105 -2.50 -1.70 15.67
C GLY A 105 -3.34 -1.75 14.39
N PRO A 106 -4.36 -2.63 14.35
CA PRO A 106 -4.81 -3.50 15.45
C PRO A 106 -3.80 -4.64 15.72
N GLY A 107 -3.58 -4.92 17.00
CA GLY A 107 -2.57 -5.89 17.44
C GLY A 107 -1.17 -5.29 17.53
N THR A 108 -0.18 -6.11 17.94
CA THR A 108 1.19 -5.66 18.22
C THR A 108 2.12 -5.69 17.00
N SER A 109 1.70 -6.41 15.94
CA SER A 109 2.54 -6.68 14.77
C SER A 109 2.19 -5.84 13.55
N VAL A 110 1.21 -4.94 13.64
CA VAL A 110 0.78 -4.08 12.52
C VAL A 110 0.98 -2.63 12.89
N ALA A 111 1.60 -1.89 11.98
CA ALA A 111 1.73 -0.44 12.13
C ALA A 111 1.45 0.26 10.79
N SER A 112 1.02 1.50 10.83
CA SER A 112 0.75 2.29 9.64
C SER A 112 1.18 3.73 9.83
N LEU A 113 1.58 4.34 8.71
CA LEU A 113 1.94 5.74 8.63
C LEU A 113 1.11 6.38 7.52
N THR A 114 0.33 7.39 7.89
CA THR A 114 -0.42 8.20 6.93
C THR A 114 0.28 9.54 6.80
N ILE A 115 0.81 9.83 5.63
CA ILE A 115 1.49 11.09 5.30
C ILE A 115 0.51 11.92 4.48
N ASN A 116 0.08 13.04 5.03
CA ASN A 116 -0.73 14.01 4.31
C ASN A 116 0.21 15.03 3.65
N LEU A 117 0.03 15.18 2.35
CA LEU A 117 0.86 16.03 1.51
C LEU A 117 0.16 17.36 1.22
N LEU A 118 0.93 18.33 0.77
CA LEU A 118 0.40 19.55 0.17
C LEU A 118 -0.50 19.17 -1.02
N SER A 119 -1.56 19.96 -1.27
CA SER A 119 -2.47 19.72 -2.39
C SER A 119 -1.71 19.50 -3.70
N GLY A 120 -2.18 18.54 -4.52
CA GLY A 120 -1.57 18.21 -5.80
C GLY A 120 -1.49 19.37 -6.77
N GLU A 121 -2.36 20.37 -6.63
CA GLU A 121 -2.33 21.60 -7.44
C GLU A 121 -1.19 22.55 -7.06
N ALA A 122 -0.78 22.53 -5.79
CA ALA A 122 0.29 23.38 -5.25
C ALA A 122 1.64 22.66 -5.12
N ARG A 123 1.66 21.35 -5.40
CA ARG A 123 2.83 20.51 -5.23
C ARG A 123 3.46 20.14 -6.57
N ASP A 124 4.75 20.40 -6.72
CA ASP A 124 5.49 20.09 -7.96
C ASP A 124 5.74 18.58 -8.10
N ALA A 125 6.05 17.89 -6.99
CA ALA A 125 6.32 16.46 -7.00
C ALA A 125 5.04 15.64 -6.77
N PRO A 126 4.62 14.76 -7.70
CA PRO A 126 3.47 13.90 -7.49
C PRO A 126 3.70 12.89 -6.35
N ALA A 127 2.61 12.49 -5.67
CA ALA A 127 2.67 11.63 -4.48
C ALA A 127 3.44 10.31 -4.70
N TYR A 128 3.37 9.72 -5.89
CA TYR A 128 4.10 8.49 -6.19
C TYR A 128 5.62 8.67 -6.20
N LEU A 129 6.14 9.84 -6.62
CA LEU A 129 7.57 10.16 -6.54
C LEU A 129 8.02 10.36 -5.10
N VAL A 130 7.21 11.06 -4.28
CA VAL A 130 7.47 11.22 -2.85
C VAL A 130 7.51 9.86 -2.16
N SER A 131 6.52 9.00 -2.42
CA SER A 131 6.45 7.64 -1.89
C SER A 131 7.67 6.79 -2.32
N ALA A 132 8.05 6.86 -3.59
CA ALA A 132 9.22 6.15 -4.10
C ALA A 132 10.54 6.65 -3.49
N ALA A 133 10.67 7.97 -3.25
CA ALA A 133 11.83 8.55 -2.59
C ALA A 133 11.94 8.07 -1.14
N ILE A 134 10.83 8.04 -0.39
CA ILE A 134 10.78 7.52 0.97
C ILE A 134 11.16 6.03 0.97
N SER A 135 10.54 5.22 0.12
CA SER A 135 10.84 3.79 0.00
C SER A 135 12.31 3.52 -0.31
N LYS A 136 12.91 4.29 -1.24
CA LYS A 136 14.33 4.18 -1.58
C LYS A 136 15.23 4.56 -0.41
N LYS A 137 14.86 5.57 0.37
CA LYS A 137 15.63 6.05 1.52
C LYS A 137 15.57 5.09 2.70
N VAL A 138 14.41 4.48 2.93
CA VAL A 138 14.22 3.47 4.00
C VAL A 138 14.91 2.16 3.64
N GLY A 139 14.87 1.76 2.37
CA GLY A 139 15.43 0.49 1.92
C GLY A 139 14.62 -0.73 2.40
N SER A 140 15.30 -1.87 2.53
CA SER A 140 14.70 -3.09 3.08
C SER A 140 14.61 -3.00 4.60
N VAL A 141 13.49 -3.46 5.15
CA VAL A 141 13.30 -3.58 6.60
C VAL A 141 13.36 -5.06 6.96
N ASP A 142 14.42 -5.44 7.67
CA ASP A 142 14.64 -6.82 8.05
C ASP A 142 13.57 -7.29 9.03
N GLY A 143 13.09 -8.51 8.82
CA GLY A 143 12.04 -9.12 9.64
C GLY A 143 10.63 -8.64 9.37
N ALA A 144 10.41 -7.66 8.49
CA ALA A 144 9.07 -7.29 8.07
C ALA A 144 8.47 -8.38 7.16
N GLU A 145 7.25 -8.81 7.46
CA GLU A 145 6.49 -9.71 6.61
C GLU A 145 6.03 -8.99 5.34
N THR A 146 5.58 -7.74 5.52
CA THR A 146 5.10 -6.88 4.45
C THR A 146 5.35 -5.42 4.78
N LEU A 147 5.83 -4.66 3.80
CA LEU A 147 5.97 -3.21 3.87
C LEU A 147 5.53 -2.61 2.54
N ILE A 148 4.39 -1.89 2.56
CA ILE A 148 3.74 -1.32 1.38
C ILE A 148 3.78 0.19 1.45
N TYR A 149 4.14 0.81 0.33
CA TYR A 149 4.16 2.26 0.14
C TYR A 149 3.07 2.68 -0.84
N GLY A 150 1.84 2.83 -0.38
CA GLY A 150 0.71 3.27 -1.20
C GLY A 150 0.69 4.77 -1.44
N SER A 151 0.60 5.21 -2.68
CA SER A 151 0.57 6.62 -3.07
C SER A 151 -0.63 7.01 -3.93
N GLY A 152 -1.73 6.29 -3.84
CA GLY A 152 -2.93 6.57 -4.62
C GLY A 152 -4.14 5.74 -4.21
N ASN A 153 -5.30 6.22 -4.59
CA ASN A 153 -6.52 5.43 -4.53
C ASN A 153 -6.59 4.55 -5.77
N TYR A 154 -6.24 3.29 -5.65
CA TYR A 154 -6.46 2.32 -6.72
C TYR A 154 -7.93 1.92 -6.74
N PHE A 155 -8.68 2.48 -7.68
CA PHE A 155 -10.01 1.97 -8.00
C PHE A 155 -9.84 0.60 -8.68
N GLY A 156 -10.21 -0.47 -8.01
CA GLY A 156 -10.16 -1.81 -8.60
C GLY A 156 -9.18 -2.80 -7.96
N GLY A 157 -8.55 -2.45 -6.84
CA GLY A 157 -7.66 -3.38 -6.12
C GLY A 157 -6.23 -3.43 -6.66
N ARG A 158 -5.53 -4.52 -6.41
CA ARG A 158 -4.14 -4.70 -6.88
C ARG A 158 -4.11 -4.90 -8.39
N PRO A 159 -3.21 -4.22 -9.12
CA PRO A 159 -3.19 -4.29 -10.59
C PRO A 159 -2.83 -5.70 -11.12
N ILE A 160 -2.08 -6.47 -10.35
CA ILE A 160 -1.69 -7.84 -10.69
C ILE A 160 -2.03 -8.73 -9.50
N SER A 161 -2.83 -9.75 -9.73
CA SER A 161 -3.17 -10.79 -8.77
C SER A 161 -3.04 -12.16 -9.45
N VAL A 162 -2.16 -12.99 -8.91
CA VAL A 162 -1.92 -14.35 -9.41
C VAL A 162 -2.46 -15.34 -8.39
N SER A 163 -3.41 -16.17 -8.79
CA SER A 163 -3.97 -17.23 -7.94
C SER A 163 -3.34 -18.56 -8.30
N LEU A 164 -2.73 -19.22 -7.34
CA LEU A 164 -2.20 -20.56 -7.46
C LEU A 164 -3.18 -21.55 -6.81
N LEU A 165 -3.57 -22.58 -7.53
CA LEU A 165 -4.52 -23.60 -7.06
C LEU A 165 -3.88 -24.98 -7.17
N SER A 166 -3.84 -25.72 -6.08
CA SER A 166 -3.42 -27.12 -6.04
C SER A 166 -4.04 -27.83 -4.85
N ASN A 167 -4.27 -29.12 -4.98
CA ASN A 167 -4.66 -29.99 -3.88
C ASN A 167 -3.45 -30.45 -3.05
N ASN A 168 -2.24 -30.22 -3.55
CA ASN A 168 -0.98 -30.54 -2.87
C ASN A 168 -0.35 -29.29 -2.26
N THR A 169 -0.38 -29.20 -0.95
CA THR A 169 0.14 -28.02 -0.20
C THR A 169 1.66 -27.83 -0.39
N GLN A 170 2.43 -28.90 -0.59
CA GLN A 170 3.88 -28.77 -0.78
C GLN A 170 4.22 -28.21 -2.15
N GLU A 171 3.57 -28.70 -3.20
CA GLU A 171 3.69 -28.15 -4.55
C GLU A 171 3.26 -26.68 -4.61
N LEU A 172 2.15 -26.36 -3.93
CA LEU A 172 1.65 -24.99 -3.85
C LEU A 172 2.69 -24.04 -3.22
N LYS A 173 3.34 -24.46 -2.12
CA LYS A 173 4.40 -23.69 -1.47
C LYS A 173 5.62 -23.49 -2.38
N GLN A 174 6.03 -24.53 -3.09
CA GLN A 174 7.14 -24.43 -4.04
C GLN A 174 6.81 -23.51 -5.20
N ALA A 175 5.64 -23.67 -5.80
CA ALA A 175 5.15 -22.81 -6.88
C ALA A 175 5.06 -21.34 -6.43
N LYS A 176 4.55 -21.07 -5.21
CA LYS A 176 4.52 -19.75 -4.61
C LYS A 176 5.91 -19.11 -4.56
N LEU A 177 6.92 -19.84 -4.06
CA LEU A 177 8.28 -19.33 -3.96
C LEU A 177 8.88 -19.00 -5.32
N LEU A 178 8.68 -19.86 -6.32
CA LEU A 178 9.14 -19.63 -7.68
C LEU A 178 8.48 -18.39 -8.32
N VAL A 179 7.16 -18.30 -8.24
CA VAL A 179 6.42 -17.15 -8.79
C VAL A 179 6.83 -15.85 -8.09
N LYS A 180 6.97 -15.89 -6.76
CA LYS A 180 7.39 -14.71 -5.97
C LYS A 180 8.81 -14.26 -6.33
N ALA A 181 9.74 -15.20 -6.53
CA ALA A 181 11.09 -14.89 -6.97
C ALA A 181 11.08 -14.25 -8.36
N TYR A 182 10.37 -14.84 -9.32
CA TYR A 182 10.25 -14.32 -10.68
C TYR A 182 9.63 -12.92 -10.72
N LEU A 183 8.58 -12.67 -9.92
CA LEU A 183 7.95 -11.35 -9.85
C LEU A 183 8.87 -10.30 -9.22
N LYS A 184 9.71 -10.68 -8.25
CA LYS A 184 10.69 -9.78 -7.61
C LYS A 184 11.84 -9.38 -8.53
N GLU A 185 12.21 -10.22 -9.50
CA GLU A 185 13.24 -9.90 -10.49
C GLU A 185 12.78 -8.81 -11.47
N ASN A 186 11.47 -8.62 -11.61
CA ASN A 186 10.94 -7.60 -12.52
C ASN A 186 10.95 -6.22 -11.85
N ASN A 187 11.82 -5.34 -12.32
CA ASN A 187 11.98 -3.97 -11.80
C ASN A 187 10.74 -3.07 -11.95
N LEU A 188 9.76 -3.48 -12.77
CA LEU A 188 8.49 -2.76 -12.94
C LEU A 188 7.48 -3.08 -11.83
N LEU A 189 7.71 -4.16 -11.08
CA LEU A 189 6.82 -4.61 -10.00
C LEU A 189 7.40 -4.19 -8.65
N LYS A 190 6.51 -3.71 -7.78
CA LYS A 190 6.82 -3.35 -6.40
C LYS A 190 5.84 -4.04 -5.46
N ASP A 191 6.22 -4.16 -4.20
CA ASP A 191 5.34 -4.64 -3.13
C ASP A 191 4.74 -6.02 -3.42
N VAL A 192 5.60 -6.99 -3.83
CA VAL A 192 5.19 -8.37 -4.12
C VAL A 192 4.88 -9.10 -2.81
N GLU A 193 3.61 -9.39 -2.61
CA GLU A 193 3.09 -10.05 -1.40
C GLU A 193 2.43 -11.39 -1.72
N ASP A 194 2.27 -12.22 -0.70
CA ASP A 194 1.45 -13.42 -0.73
C ASP A 194 0.48 -13.46 0.48
N ASN A 195 -0.55 -14.28 0.39
CA ASN A 195 -1.56 -14.47 1.42
C ASN A 195 -1.31 -15.71 2.31
N ASP A 196 -0.10 -16.28 2.26
CA ASP A 196 0.31 -17.42 3.08
C ASP A 196 1.38 -16.94 4.10
N PRO A 197 0.98 -16.24 5.18
CA PRO A 197 1.89 -15.76 6.19
C PRO A 197 2.59 -16.92 6.91
N ALA A 198 3.82 -16.68 7.33
CA ALA A 198 4.49 -17.62 8.22
C ALA A 198 3.62 -17.85 9.47
N GLY A 199 3.37 -19.10 9.80
CA GLY A 199 2.56 -19.45 10.97
C GLY A 199 3.14 -18.87 12.27
N ILE A 200 2.30 -18.77 13.28
CA ILE A 200 2.71 -18.36 14.63
C ILE A 200 3.58 -19.45 15.23
N LYS A 201 4.67 -19.06 15.88
CA LYS A 201 5.48 -20.00 16.66
C LYS A 201 4.66 -20.43 17.87
N GLU A 202 4.23 -21.69 17.87
CA GLU A 202 3.46 -22.28 18.95
C GLU A 202 4.41 -23.01 19.93
N ILE A 203 4.25 -22.72 21.21
CA ILE A 203 4.94 -23.44 22.29
C ILE A 203 3.93 -24.37 22.93
N LYS A 204 4.11 -25.68 22.72
CA LYS A 204 3.30 -26.70 23.38
C LYS A 204 3.89 -27.00 24.75
N LEU A 205 3.07 -26.88 25.77
CA LEU A 205 3.44 -27.20 27.14
C LEU A 205 2.79 -28.54 27.53
N GLU A 206 3.58 -29.43 28.09
CA GLU A 206 3.13 -30.71 28.61
C GLU A 206 3.51 -30.82 30.10
N LEU A 207 2.62 -31.39 30.91
CA LEU A 207 2.91 -31.65 32.30
C LEU A 207 3.63 -33.01 32.43
N LYS A 208 4.75 -33.03 33.11
CA LYS A 208 5.45 -34.30 33.40
C LYS A 208 4.61 -35.15 34.37
N GLU A 209 4.81 -36.49 34.33
CA GLU A 209 4.08 -37.42 35.21
C GLU A 209 4.16 -37.07 36.70
N ASN A 210 5.32 -36.64 37.17
CA ASN A 210 5.49 -36.16 38.57
C ASN A 210 4.64 -34.94 38.88
N GLY A 211 4.35 -34.09 37.89
CA GLY A 211 3.48 -32.93 38.08
C GLY A 211 2.03 -33.34 38.33
N TYR A 212 1.54 -34.33 37.58
CA TYR A 212 0.21 -34.91 37.83
C TYR A 212 0.13 -35.54 39.22
N ALA A 213 1.17 -36.26 39.65
CA ALA A 213 1.25 -36.87 40.97
C ALA A 213 1.25 -35.83 42.11
N MET A 214 1.80 -34.63 41.86
CA MET A 214 1.76 -33.49 42.80
C MET A 214 0.43 -32.73 42.78
N GLY A 215 -0.53 -33.12 41.94
CA GLY A 215 -1.84 -32.47 41.83
C GLY A 215 -1.88 -31.23 40.96
N PHE A 216 -0.82 -30.95 40.18
CA PHE A 216 -0.86 -29.85 39.23
C PHE A 216 -1.81 -30.16 38.08
N ARG A 217 -2.46 -29.11 37.58
CA ARG A 217 -3.32 -29.17 36.37
C ARG A 217 -2.69 -28.40 35.23
N LEU A 218 -2.68 -28.98 34.05
CA LEU A 218 -2.10 -28.38 32.86
C LEU A 218 -2.67 -26.96 32.60
N ASN A 219 -3.99 -26.79 32.70
CA ASN A 219 -4.64 -25.49 32.48
C ASN A 219 -4.17 -24.41 33.46
N THR A 220 -3.91 -24.77 34.72
CA THR A 220 -3.37 -23.84 35.73
C THR A 220 -1.94 -23.43 35.38
N LEU A 221 -1.12 -24.38 34.97
CA LEU A 221 0.24 -24.10 34.54
C LEU A 221 0.26 -23.17 33.29
N ILE A 222 -0.54 -23.50 32.29
CA ILE A 222 -0.65 -22.67 31.06
C ILE A 222 -1.11 -21.25 31.41
N SER A 223 -2.11 -21.11 32.30
CA SER A 223 -2.60 -19.79 32.72
C SER A 223 -1.52 -18.98 33.44
N GLN A 224 -0.73 -19.62 34.33
CA GLN A 224 0.37 -18.95 35.00
C GLN A 224 1.49 -18.52 34.05
N VAL A 225 1.91 -19.42 33.18
CA VAL A 225 2.91 -19.09 32.16
C VAL A 225 2.44 -17.94 31.27
N ARG A 226 1.20 -18.01 30.79
CA ARG A 226 0.62 -16.94 29.98
C ARG A 226 0.57 -15.61 30.73
N SER A 227 0.17 -15.64 32.00
CA SER A 227 0.12 -14.43 32.86
C SER A 227 1.51 -13.82 33.08
N GLY A 228 2.57 -14.64 33.13
CA GLY A 228 3.95 -14.17 33.25
C GLY A 228 4.45 -13.44 32.01
N PHE A 229 4.03 -13.86 30.80
CA PHE A 229 4.47 -13.24 29.53
C PHE A 229 3.55 -12.11 29.05
N PHE A 230 2.24 -12.25 29.21
CA PHE A 230 1.24 -11.33 28.68
C PHE A 230 0.52 -10.49 29.73
N GLY A 231 0.87 -10.68 31.01
CA GLY A 231 0.15 -10.08 32.12
C GLY A 231 -1.19 -10.76 32.40
N TYR A 232 -1.78 -10.38 33.51
CA TYR A 232 -3.08 -10.86 33.97
C TYR A 232 -4.03 -9.69 34.25
N GLN A 233 -5.21 -9.73 33.66
CA GLN A 233 -6.23 -8.74 33.93
C GLN A 233 -6.90 -9.08 35.27
N ALA A 234 -6.51 -8.38 36.35
CA ALA A 234 -7.00 -8.63 37.69
C ALA A 234 -8.45 -8.16 37.87
N GLN A 235 -8.80 -7.02 37.32
CA GLN A 235 -10.12 -6.43 37.43
C GLN A 235 -10.42 -5.50 36.24
N ARG A 236 -11.70 -5.40 35.94
CA ARG A 236 -12.26 -4.42 34.99
C ARG A 236 -13.21 -3.53 35.77
N PHE A 237 -13.05 -2.22 35.71
CA PHE A 237 -14.02 -1.30 36.27
C PHE A 237 -14.25 -0.09 35.36
N GLN A 238 -15.47 0.41 35.43
CA GLN A 238 -15.87 1.57 34.66
C GLN A 238 -15.72 2.81 35.53
N ARG A 239 -14.97 3.78 35.04
CA ARG A 239 -14.86 5.11 35.65
C ARG A 239 -15.45 6.14 34.74
N ARG A 240 -16.66 6.59 35.02
CA ARG A 240 -17.47 7.46 34.15
C ARG A 240 -17.76 6.78 32.80
N ARG A 241 -17.14 7.28 31.71
CA ARG A 241 -17.27 6.72 30.33
C ARG A 241 -16.11 5.83 29.92
N ASP A 242 -15.06 5.78 30.72
CA ASP A 242 -13.82 5.06 30.39
C ASP A 242 -13.79 3.70 31.11
N GLU A 243 -13.42 2.66 30.36
CA GLU A 243 -13.14 1.33 30.88
C GLU A 243 -11.66 1.25 31.25
N ILE A 244 -11.37 0.97 32.53
CA ILE A 244 -10.01 0.78 33.04
C ILE A 244 -9.77 -0.73 33.22
N LYS A 245 -8.64 -1.21 32.66
CA LYS A 245 -8.21 -2.60 32.70
C LYS A 245 -6.98 -2.76 33.57
#